data_86a830ac4fe25270035f156616c3902d
#
_entry.id   86a830ac4fe25270035f156616c3902d
#
_cell.length_a   1.000
_cell.length_b   1.000
_cell.length_c   1.000
_cell.angle_alpha   90.00
_cell.angle_beta   90.00
_cell.angle_gamma   90.00
#
_symmetry.space_group_name_H-M   'P 1'
#
loop_
_entity.id
_entity.type
_entity.pdbx_description
1 polymer ?
#
loop_
_entity_poly.entity_id
_entity_poly.type
_entity_poly.pdbx_seq_one_letter_code
_entity_poly.pdbx_strand_id
1 'polypeptide(L)'
;MSVTTFAGWTRGFEAEIERRRAQGEPDWAAGASLPGPLARSLQRFQVGEDGDGANLIRKADEAGDRDYAAAVRLFVAEEQNHARLLALLLGAGGMPTIAAHWSDSVFVRLRRLLGLRLELLVLMIAEVVALRYYRAVSEGAGDPLVGEVAARILADERRHVPFHCLRLREALGVLPGALRVLVMTGWRLLLLGATVVVAWDHGSALRDLGLPRRRFIADVMRSSSDVVADILPKSPCGELPPGAGLGSWETTDAAEGAGVPAPDRAGGVPRRPAVGTAAAHGARQSGRVRLSDR
;
A
#
# COMPACT_ATOMS: atom_id res chain seq x y z
N MET A 1 2.82 -20.94 -0.95
CA MET A 1 4.25 -21.38 -0.97
C MET A 1 5.12 -20.17 -0.68
N SER A 2 5.97 -20.22 0.34
CA SER A 2 6.90 -19.14 0.64
C SER A 2 7.98 -19.07 -0.43
N VAL A 3 8.12 -17.91 -1.09
CA VAL A 3 9.18 -17.70 -2.09
C VAL A 3 10.49 -17.47 -1.35
N THR A 4 11.45 -18.37 -1.53
CA THR A 4 12.71 -18.38 -0.78
C THR A 4 13.93 -18.02 -1.63
N THR A 5 13.75 -17.78 -2.94
CA THR A 5 14.83 -17.48 -3.88
C THR A 5 14.48 -16.28 -4.77
N PHE A 6 15.49 -15.52 -5.23
CA PHE A 6 15.25 -14.38 -6.11
C PHE A 6 14.73 -14.78 -7.48
N ALA A 7 15.15 -15.93 -8.03
CA ALA A 7 14.53 -16.50 -9.24
C ALA A 7 13.02 -16.78 -9.05
N GLY A 8 12.63 -17.20 -7.86
CA GLY A 8 11.22 -17.35 -7.50
C GLY A 8 10.49 -16.02 -7.46
N TRP A 9 11.10 -14.96 -6.93
CA TRP A 9 10.56 -13.61 -6.93
C TRP A 9 10.41 -13.04 -8.34
N THR A 10 11.39 -13.25 -9.23
CA THR A 10 11.29 -12.85 -10.65
C THR A 10 10.03 -13.44 -11.28
N ARG A 11 9.83 -14.76 -11.16
CA ARG A 11 8.61 -15.42 -11.68
C ARG A 11 7.33 -14.91 -11.02
N GLY A 12 7.38 -14.57 -9.72
CA GLY A 12 6.25 -13.99 -9.00
C GLY A 12 5.85 -12.62 -9.56
N PHE A 13 6.81 -11.73 -9.78
CA PHE A 13 6.59 -10.42 -10.39
C PHE A 13 6.08 -10.53 -11.84
N GLU A 14 6.65 -11.45 -12.63
CA GLU A 14 6.17 -11.71 -14.01
C GLU A 14 4.71 -12.20 -14.02
N ALA A 15 4.36 -13.12 -13.13
CA ALA A 15 2.98 -13.60 -12.99
C ALA A 15 2.01 -12.46 -12.61
N GLU A 16 2.45 -11.50 -11.78
CA GLU A 16 1.65 -10.34 -11.42
C GLU A 16 1.46 -9.36 -12.57
N ILE A 17 2.45 -9.20 -13.44
CA ILE A 17 2.29 -8.41 -14.68
C ILE A 17 1.16 -9.00 -15.53
N GLU A 18 1.15 -10.33 -15.72
CA GLU A 18 0.10 -10.98 -16.49
C GLU A 18 -1.28 -10.90 -15.80
N ARG A 19 -1.31 -11.01 -14.46
CA ARG A 19 -2.54 -10.84 -13.69
C ARG A 19 -3.11 -9.42 -13.86
N ARG A 20 -2.26 -8.38 -13.77
CA ARG A 20 -2.68 -6.97 -13.97
C ARG A 20 -3.19 -6.74 -15.39
N ARG A 21 -2.54 -7.33 -16.40
CA ARG A 21 -3.00 -7.27 -17.80
C ARG A 21 -4.39 -7.90 -17.96
N ALA A 22 -4.61 -9.07 -17.37
CA ALA A 22 -5.89 -9.75 -17.42
C ALA A 22 -7.00 -9.00 -16.66
N GLN A 23 -6.65 -8.32 -15.58
CA GLN A 23 -7.59 -7.50 -14.81
C GLN A 23 -8.02 -6.23 -15.57
N GLY A 24 -7.17 -5.73 -16.47
CA GLY A 24 -7.41 -4.48 -17.20
C GLY A 24 -7.20 -3.22 -16.35
N GLU A 25 -7.36 -2.07 -17.00
CA GLU A 25 -7.26 -0.76 -16.34
C GLU A 25 -8.51 -0.47 -15.50
N PRO A 26 -8.39 0.32 -14.42
CA PRO A 26 -9.54 0.94 -13.76
C PRO A 26 -10.37 1.79 -14.74
N ASP A 27 -11.65 1.97 -14.44
CA ASP A 27 -12.52 2.85 -15.25
C ASP A 27 -12.24 4.34 -14.95
N TRP A 28 -11.21 4.86 -15.60
CA TRP A 28 -10.81 6.27 -15.45
C TRP A 28 -11.89 7.25 -15.92
N ALA A 29 -12.80 6.82 -16.82
CA ALA A 29 -13.88 7.67 -17.34
C ALA A 29 -15.00 7.91 -16.30
N ALA A 30 -15.11 7.05 -15.30
CA ALA A 30 -16.03 7.25 -14.18
C ALA A 30 -15.72 8.53 -13.38
N GLY A 31 -14.48 9.04 -13.48
CA GLY A 31 -14.00 10.13 -12.64
C GLY A 31 -13.79 9.71 -11.18
N ALA A 32 -13.17 10.57 -10.39
CA ALA A 32 -12.92 10.32 -8.97
C ALA A 32 -13.33 11.51 -8.10
N SER A 33 -13.99 11.23 -6.98
CA SER A 33 -14.26 12.24 -5.95
C SER A 33 -13.11 12.27 -4.96
N LEU A 34 -12.24 13.29 -5.07
CA LEU A 34 -11.06 13.45 -4.24
C LEU A 34 -11.23 14.65 -3.29
N PRO A 35 -11.59 14.44 -2.01
CA PRO A 35 -11.53 15.50 -1.01
C PRO A 35 -10.15 16.15 -0.95
N GLY A 36 -10.07 17.46 -0.79
CA GLY A 36 -8.81 18.22 -0.87
C GLY A 36 -7.67 17.69 0.01
N PRO A 37 -7.91 17.26 1.27
CA PRO A 37 -6.87 16.62 2.07
C PRO A 37 -6.34 15.32 1.48
N LEU A 38 -7.23 14.46 0.95
CA LEU A 38 -6.85 13.21 0.33
C LEU A 38 -6.09 13.43 -0.99
N ALA A 39 -6.57 14.37 -1.83
CA ALA A 39 -5.88 14.73 -3.07
C ALA A 39 -4.43 15.17 -2.81
N ARG A 40 -4.20 16.08 -1.85
CA ARG A 40 -2.86 16.51 -1.46
C ARG A 40 -2.00 15.38 -0.89
N SER A 41 -2.61 14.45 -0.17
CA SER A 41 -1.94 13.28 0.35
C SER A 41 -1.48 12.34 -0.77
N LEU A 42 -2.35 12.04 -1.74
CA LEU A 42 -2.05 11.22 -2.91
C LEU A 42 -0.99 11.86 -3.82
N GLN A 43 -1.00 13.19 -4.00
CA GLN A 43 0.04 13.92 -4.72
C GLN A 43 1.44 13.68 -4.13
N ARG A 44 1.57 13.66 -2.81
CA ARG A 44 2.86 13.42 -2.12
C ARG A 44 3.31 11.96 -2.24
N PHE A 45 2.38 11.01 -2.14
CA PHE A 45 2.70 9.60 -2.40
C PHE A 45 3.11 9.40 -3.86
N GLN A 46 2.39 10.01 -4.83
CA GLN A 46 2.75 9.92 -6.23
C GLN A 46 4.19 10.38 -6.51
N VAL A 47 4.64 11.47 -5.88
CA VAL A 47 6.05 11.92 -5.98
C VAL A 47 7.02 10.89 -5.38
N GLY A 48 6.65 10.26 -4.27
CA GLY A 48 7.48 9.22 -3.64
C GLY A 48 7.67 7.98 -4.49
N GLU A 49 6.62 7.59 -5.23
CA GLU A 49 6.64 6.45 -6.17
C GLU A 49 7.30 6.78 -7.51
N ASP A 50 7.38 8.07 -7.89
CA ASP A 50 7.86 8.53 -9.22
C ASP A 50 9.39 8.56 -9.32
N GLY A 51 10.02 7.48 -8.86
CA GLY A 51 11.46 7.28 -8.92
C GLY A 51 11.87 6.45 -10.14
N ASP A 52 13.02 6.80 -10.78
CA ASP A 52 13.58 6.02 -11.88
C ASP A 52 14.19 4.67 -11.43
N GLY A 53 14.39 4.49 -10.13
CA GLY A 53 15.01 3.29 -9.55
C GLY A 53 16.45 3.03 -9.98
N ALA A 54 17.06 3.90 -10.81
CA ALA A 54 18.35 3.67 -11.45
C ALA A 54 19.47 3.39 -10.44
N ASN A 55 19.47 4.09 -9.29
CA ASN A 55 20.48 3.86 -8.25
C ASN A 55 20.35 2.48 -7.60
N LEU A 56 19.11 2.03 -7.33
CA LEU A 56 18.85 0.70 -6.76
C LEU A 56 19.23 -0.42 -7.75
N ILE A 57 18.85 -0.27 -9.03
CA ILE A 57 19.19 -1.20 -10.11
C ILE A 57 20.71 -1.32 -10.23
N ARG A 58 21.43 -0.20 -10.32
CA ARG A 58 22.90 -0.19 -10.39
C ARG A 58 23.53 -0.93 -9.21
N LYS A 59 23.08 -0.65 -7.99
CA LYS A 59 23.61 -1.33 -6.78
C LYS A 59 23.25 -2.82 -6.73
N ALA A 60 22.10 -3.20 -7.28
CA ALA A 60 21.72 -4.60 -7.40
C ALA A 60 22.62 -5.34 -8.39
N ASP A 61 22.97 -4.70 -9.53
CA ASP A 61 23.93 -5.25 -10.49
C ASP A 61 25.34 -5.40 -9.90
N GLU A 62 25.81 -4.37 -9.18
CA GLU A 62 27.09 -4.37 -8.49
C GLU A 62 27.19 -5.44 -7.39
N ALA A 63 26.05 -5.87 -6.83
CA ALA A 63 26.00 -6.96 -5.84
C ALA A 63 26.31 -8.34 -6.41
N GLY A 64 26.32 -8.50 -7.73
CA GLY A 64 26.76 -9.71 -8.44
C GLY A 64 25.74 -10.88 -8.46
N ASP A 65 24.56 -10.71 -7.88
CA ASP A 65 23.47 -11.68 -7.92
C ASP A 65 22.52 -11.36 -9.06
N ARG A 66 22.58 -12.14 -10.15
CA ARG A 66 21.78 -11.89 -11.38
C ARG A 66 20.29 -12.05 -11.16
N ASP A 67 19.88 -13.02 -10.34
CA ASP A 67 18.46 -13.26 -10.06
C ASP A 67 17.87 -12.13 -9.21
N TYR A 68 18.65 -11.65 -8.23
CA TYR A 68 18.27 -10.46 -7.45
C TYR A 68 18.17 -9.21 -8.33
N ALA A 69 19.16 -8.98 -9.19
CA ALA A 69 19.14 -7.81 -10.09
C ALA A 69 17.96 -7.85 -11.07
N ALA A 70 17.59 -9.04 -11.56
CA ALA A 70 16.40 -9.22 -12.40
C ALA A 70 15.12 -8.90 -11.63
N ALA A 71 14.97 -9.42 -10.41
CA ALA A 71 13.82 -9.16 -9.56
C ALA A 71 13.70 -7.68 -9.18
N VAL A 72 14.82 -6.99 -8.91
CA VAL A 72 14.84 -5.54 -8.60
C VAL A 72 14.31 -4.70 -9.78
N ARG A 73 14.62 -5.06 -11.03
CA ARG A 73 14.08 -4.35 -12.19
C ARG A 73 12.56 -4.46 -12.29
N LEU A 74 12.02 -5.63 -11.97
CA LEU A 74 10.57 -5.86 -11.96
C LEU A 74 9.91 -5.13 -10.79
N PHE A 75 10.52 -5.13 -9.62
CA PHE A 75 10.10 -4.32 -8.48
C PHE A 75 10.03 -2.83 -8.86
N VAL A 76 11.10 -2.27 -9.44
CA VAL A 76 11.11 -0.85 -9.88
C VAL A 76 10.03 -0.58 -10.92
N ALA A 77 9.75 -1.52 -11.81
CA ALA A 77 8.65 -1.37 -12.79
C ALA A 77 7.27 -1.37 -12.11
N GLU A 78 7.09 -2.09 -10.99
CA GLU A 78 5.85 -2.01 -10.19
C GLU A 78 5.72 -0.64 -9.50
N GLU A 79 6.78 -0.10 -8.91
CA GLU A 79 6.80 1.24 -8.31
C GLU A 79 6.43 2.33 -9.33
N GLN A 80 7.02 2.26 -10.53
CA GLN A 80 6.68 3.18 -11.62
C GLN A 80 5.20 3.03 -12.06
N ASN A 81 4.65 1.82 -12.00
CA ASN A 81 3.22 1.62 -12.26
C ASN A 81 2.36 2.21 -11.13
N HIS A 82 2.79 2.17 -9.86
CA HIS A 82 2.09 2.85 -8.76
C HIS A 82 2.05 4.37 -8.99
N ALA A 83 3.18 4.98 -9.35
CA ALA A 83 3.24 6.40 -9.70
C ALA A 83 2.28 6.75 -10.86
N ARG A 84 2.22 5.89 -11.91
CA ARG A 84 1.30 6.04 -13.04
C ARG A 84 -0.17 5.96 -12.60
N LEU A 85 -0.53 4.95 -11.82
CA LEU A 85 -1.89 4.76 -11.31
C LEU A 85 -2.35 5.94 -10.47
N LEU A 86 -1.47 6.46 -9.59
CA LEU A 86 -1.77 7.64 -8.77
C LEU A 86 -1.92 8.91 -9.62
N ALA A 87 -1.09 9.08 -10.65
CA ALA A 87 -1.19 10.21 -11.58
C ALA A 87 -2.52 10.20 -12.36
N LEU A 88 -2.94 9.02 -12.84
CA LEU A 88 -4.22 8.84 -13.53
C LEU A 88 -5.40 9.07 -12.59
N LEU A 89 -5.31 8.58 -11.35
CA LEU A 89 -6.34 8.80 -10.32
C LEU A 89 -6.50 10.28 -10.00
N LEU A 90 -5.38 10.99 -9.82
CA LEU A 90 -5.40 12.45 -9.61
C LEU A 90 -6.04 13.15 -10.81
N GLY A 91 -5.68 12.77 -12.05
CA GLY A 91 -6.28 13.30 -13.27
C GLY A 91 -7.78 13.04 -13.35
N ALA A 92 -8.25 11.83 -13.02
CA ALA A 92 -9.67 11.48 -12.95
C ALA A 92 -10.44 12.31 -11.91
N GLY A 93 -9.75 12.77 -10.85
CA GLY A 93 -10.28 13.70 -9.85
C GLY A 93 -10.09 15.17 -10.17
N GLY A 94 -9.62 15.52 -11.39
CA GLY A 94 -9.38 16.91 -11.81
C GLY A 94 -8.20 17.60 -11.07
N MET A 95 -7.30 16.80 -10.48
CA MET A 95 -6.16 17.30 -9.70
C MET A 95 -4.84 17.09 -10.48
N PRO A 96 -3.93 18.07 -10.53
CA PRO A 96 -2.62 17.91 -11.13
C PRO A 96 -1.71 17.06 -10.22
N THR A 97 -0.68 16.44 -10.79
CA THR A 97 0.48 15.97 -10.03
C THR A 97 1.33 17.16 -9.57
N ILE A 98 2.23 16.93 -8.61
CA ILE A 98 3.21 17.92 -8.15
C ILE A 98 4.62 17.45 -8.53
N ALA A 99 5.51 18.39 -8.83
CA ALA A 99 6.84 18.07 -9.32
C ALA A 99 7.80 17.56 -8.23
N ALA A 100 7.60 17.96 -6.98
CA ALA A 100 8.46 17.57 -5.86
C ALA A 100 7.77 17.81 -4.51
N HIS A 101 8.24 17.08 -3.50
CA HIS A 101 7.90 17.33 -2.11
C HIS A 101 9.17 17.23 -1.25
N TRP A 102 9.26 18.04 -0.20
CA TRP A 102 10.46 18.11 0.64
C TRP A 102 10.82 16.78 1.31
N SER A 103 9.80 16.02 1.73
CA SER A 103 10.00 14.71 2.40
C SER A 103 10.64 13.68 1.46
N ASP A 104 10.22 13.66 0.19
CA ASP A 104 10.83 12.81 -0.83
C ASP A 104 12.30 13.21 -1.04
N SER A 105 12.61 14.50 -1.17
CA SER A 105 13.98 14.98 -1.35
C SER A 105 14.91 14.54 -0.20
N VAL A 106 14.42 14.56 1.05
CA VAL A 106 15.18 14.07 2.22
C VAL A 106 15.36 12.55 2.14
N PHE A 107 14.29 11.81 1.82
CA PHE A 107 14.30 10.36 1.72
C PHE A 107 15.26 9.88 0.61
N VAL A 108 15.20 10.48 -0.59
CA VAL A 108 16.07 10.16 -1.72
C VAL A 108 17.54 10.45 -1.39
N ARG A 109 17.85 11.59 -0.76
CA ARG A 109 19.22 11.91 -0.35
C ARG A 109 19.75 10.88 0.66
N LEU A 110 18.96 10.55 1.68
CA LEU A 110 19.36 9.56 2.68
C LEU A 110 19.63 8.20 2.03
N ARG A 111 18.76 7.76 1.11
CA ARG A 111 18.88 6.50 0.40
C ARG A 111 20.11 6.44 -0.52
N ARG A 112 20.43 7.53 -1.23
CA ARG A 112 21.53 7.56 -2.23
C ARG A 112 22.93 7.61 -1.62
N LEU A 113 23.09 8.15 -0.41
CA LEU A 113 24.40 8.33 0.23
C LEU A 113 25.04 7.02 0.71
N LEU A 114 24.30 5.92 0.75
CA LEU A 114 24.68 4.71 1.45
C LEU A 114 24.75 3.52 0.49
N GLY A 115 25.48 2.46 0.86
CA GLY A 115 25.54 1.21 0.08
C GLY A 115 24.19 0.49 0.04
N LEU A 116 24.07 -0.55 -0.80
CA LEU A 116 22.83 -1.29 -1.03
C LEU A 116 22.09 -1.70 0.26
N ARG A 117 22.82 -2.19 1.25
CA ARG A 117 22.25 -2.63 2.54
C ARG A 117 21.48 -1.51 3.26
N LEU A 118 22.07 -0.32 3.34
CA LEU A 118 21.44 0.82 3.99
C LEU A 118 20.36 1.44 3.12
N GLU A 119 20.52 1.44 1.80
CA GLU A 119 19.45 1.83 0.88
C GLU A 119 18.20 0.98 1.06
N LEU A 120 18.34 -0.35 1.17
CA LEU A 120 17.22 -1.25 1.41
C LEU A 120 16.57 -1.05 2.79
N LEU A 121 17.35 -0.75 3.84
CA LEU A 121 16.80 -0.43 5.15
C LEU A 121 15.96 0.87 5.12
N VAL A 122 16.41 1.88 4.36
CA VAL A 122 15.64 3.13 4.19
C VAL A 122 14.41 2.88 3.33
N LEU A 123 14.54 2.14 2.22
CA LEU A 123 13.42 1.78 1.36
C LEU A 123 12.34 1.01 2.14
N MET A 124 12.74 0.03 2.97
CA MET A 124 11.81 -0.72 3.82
C MET A 124 10.98 0.18 4.76
N ILE A 125 11.47 1.38 5.14
CA ILE A 125 10.67 2.35 5.90
C ILE A 125 9.48 2.83 5.06
N ALA A 126 9.71 3.16 3.79
CA ALA A 126 8.64 3.57 2.88
C ALA A 126 7.63 2.46 2.67
N GLU A 127 8.08 1.24 2.39
CA GLU A 127 7.24 0.06 2.17
C GLU A 127 6.28 -0.22 3.34
N VAL A 128 6.82 -0.24 4.58
CA VAL A 128 6.00 -0.51 5.77
C VAL A 128 4.98 0.61 6.02
N VAL A 129 5.34 1.85 5.75
CA VAL A 129 4.44 3.01 5.84
C VAL A 129 3.38 2.95 4.75
N ALA A 130 3.77 2.66 3.50
CA ALA A 130 2.90 2.55 2.32
C ALA A 130 1.84 1.46 2.52
N LEU A 131 2.20 0.29 3.02
CA LEU A 131 1.25 -0.78 3.37
C LEU A 131 0.09 -0.28 4.23
N ARG A 132 0.39 0.46 5.30
CA ARG A 132 -0.65 0.94 6.21
C ARG A 132 -1.44 2.09 5.61
N TYR A 133 -0.78 2.95 4.82
CA TYR A 133 -1.41 4.06 4.15
C TYR A 133 -2.39 3.59 3.07
N TYR A 134 -1.95 2.74 2.12
CA TYR A 134 -2.81 2.25 1.05
C TYR A 134 -3.96 1.39 1.57
N ARG A 135 -3.76 0.64 2.67
CA ARG A 135 -4.87 -0.03 3.36
C ARG A 135 -5.90 1.00 3.85
N ALA A 136 -5.46 2.10 4.48
CA ALA A 136 -6.39 3.13 4.94
C ALA A 136 -7.17 3.78 3.80
N VAL A 137 -6.51 4.03 2.65
CA VAL A 137 -7.18 4.58 1.47
C VAL A 137 -8.16 3.58 0.89
N SER A 138 -7.79 2.32 0.71
CA SER A 138 -8.66 1.29 0.11
C SER A 138 -9.92 1.00 0.95
N GLU A 139 -9.80 1.07 2.29
CA GLU A 139 -10.90 0.78 3.21
C GLU A 139 -11.74 2.02 3.56
N GLY A 140 -11.12 3.21 3.58
CA GLY A 140 -11.73 4.43 4.09
C GLY A 140 -12.16 5.43 3.02
N ALA A 141 -11.75 5.28 1.76
CA ALA A 141 -12.18 6.18 0.69
C ALA A 141 -13.65 5.92 0.35
N GLY A 142 -14.46 6.98 0.35
CA GLY A 142 -15.86 6.90 -0.05
C GLY A 142 -16.08 6.77 -1.56
N ASP A 143 -15.02 6.88 -2.36
CA ASP A 143 -15.06 6.78 -3.81
C ASP A 143 -14.57 5.40 -4.27
N PRO A 144 -15.34 4.68 -5.13
CA PRO A 144 -14.98 3.33 -5.56
C PRO A 144 -13.68 3.26 -6.37
N LEU A 145 -13.40 4.25 -7.24
CA LEU A 145 -12.19 4.27 -8.07
C LEU A 145 -10.95 4.49 -7.20
N VAL A 146 -11.05 5.38 -6.20
CA VAL A 146 -9.97 5.61 -5.22
C VAL A 146 -9.68 4.34 -4.43
N GLY A 147 -10.73 3.67 -3.94
CA GLY A 147 -10.63 2.40 -3.22
C GLY A 147 -9.99 1.29 -4.06
N GLU A 148 -10.42 1.16 -5.32
CA GLU A 148 -9.88 0.17 -6.26
C GLU A 148 -8.39 0.40 -6.55
N VAL A 149 -7.99 1.63 -6.89
CA VAL A 149 -6.58 1.96 -7.18
C VAL A 149 -5.71 1.69 -5.97
N ALA A 150 -6.13 2.12 -4.79
CA ALA A 150 -5.40 1.86 -3.56
C ALA A 150 -5.30 0.37 -3.23
N ALA A 151 -6.34 -0.42 -3.50
CA ALA A 151 -6.32 -1.88 -3.30
C ALA A 151 -5.35 -2.58 -4.25
N ARG A 152 -5.24 -2.12 -5.52
CA ARG A 152 -4.26 -2.64 -6.49
C ARG A 152 -2.83 -2.39 -6.03
N ILE A 153 -2.50 -1.16 -5.63
CA ILE A 153 -1.19 -0.82 -5.08
C ILE A 153 -0.91 -1.63 -3.81
N LEU A 154 -1.84 -1.68 -2.87
CA LEU A 154 -1.70 -2.46 -1.64
C LEU A 154 -1.40 -3.94 -1.90
N ALA A 155 -1.97 -4.53 -2.96
CA ALA A 155 -1.70 -5.93 -3.32
C ALA A 155 -0.23 -6.14 -3.74
N ASP A 156 0.36 -5.16 -4.43
CA ASP A 156 1.76 -5.19 -4.81
C ASP A 156 2.69 -4.93 -3.60
N GLU A 157 2.40 -3.93 -2.77
CA GLU A 157 3.13 -3.60 -1.54
C GLU A 157 3.28 -4.80 -0.56
N ARG A 158 2.26 -5.64 -0.47
CA ARG A 158 2.31 -6.87 0.35
C ARG A 158 3.40 -7.85 -0.09
N ARG A 159 3.89 -7.74 -1.32
CA ARG A 159 4.98 -8.56 -1.86
C ARG A 159 6.33 -7.88 -1.71
N HIS A 160 6.38 -6.56 -1.74
CA HIS A 160 7.62 -5.79 -1.65
C HIS A 160 8.33 -6.01 -0.31
N VAL A 161 7.59 -5.97 0.80
CA VAL A 161 8.17 -6.16 2.14
C VAL A 161 8.88 -7.52 2.28
N PRO A 162 8.26 -8.69 2.01
CA PRO A 162 8.96 -9.97 2.12
C PRO A 162 10.10 -10.14 1.09
N PHE A 163 10.00 -9.53 -0.10
CA PHE A 163 11.08 -9.50 -1.08
C PHE A 163 12.34 -8.82 -0.50
N HIS A 164 12.18 -7.64 0.06
CA HIS A 164 13.28 -6.91 0.68
C HIS A 164 13.78 -7.57 1.98
N CYS A 165 12.90 -8.20 2.76
CA CYS A 165 13.28 -8.97 3.93
C CYS A 165 14.24 -10.11 3.57
N LEU A 166 14.00 -10.83 2.45
CA LEU A 166 14.91 -11.88 1.99
C LEU A 166 16.33 -11.34 1.77
N ARG A 167 16.46 -10.23 1.02
CA ARG A 167 17.78 -9.63 0.75
C ARG A 167 18.45 -9.07 2.01
N LEU A 168 17.68 -8.42 2.87
CA LEU A 168 18.20 -7.90 4.14
C LEU A 168 18.63 -9.01 5.09
N ARG A 169 17.92 -10.14 5.13
CA ARG A 169 18.32 -11.32 5.91
C ARG A 169 19.69 -11.83 5.49
N GLU A 170 19.94 -11.98 4.19
CA GLU A 170 21.25 -12.37 3.66
C GLU A 170 22.31 -11.33 4.00
N ALA A 171 22.02 -10.05 3.73
CA ALA A 171 22.97 -8.97 3.92
C ALA A 171 23.34 -8.72 5.39
N LEU A 172 22.41 -8.92 6.33
CA LEU A 172 22.66 -8.77 7.76
C LEU A 172 23.13 -10.07 8.41
N GLY A 173 22.89 -11.23 7.77
CA GLY A 173 23.29 -12.54 8.30
C GLY A 173 24.78 -12.68 8.56
N VAL A 174 25.62 -11.96 7.83
CA VAL A 174 27.08 -11.94 8.01
C VAL A 174 27.55 -11.10 9.21
N LEU A 175 26.67 -10.32 9.82
CA LEU A 175 27.01 -9.47 10.97
C LEU A 175 26.93 -10.26 12.30
N PRO A 176 27.76 -9.93 13.31
CA PRO A 176 27.58 -10.42 14.67
C PRO A 176 26.17 -10.13 15.21
N GLY A 177 25.64 -11.06 16.04
CA GLY A 177 24.27 -10.96 16.57
C GLY A 177 23.96 -9.64 17.25
N ALA A 178 24.87 -9.15 18.12
CA ALA A 178 24.71 -7.86 18.81
C ALA A 178 24.61 -6.68 17.82
N LEU A 179 25.41 -6.69 16.74
CA LEU A 179 25.38 -5.65 15.73
C LEU A 179 24.08 -5.70 14.90
N ARG A 180 23.56 -6.90 14.59
CA ARG A 180 22.24 -7.04 13.95
C ARG A 180 21.14 -6.43 14.80
N VAL A 181 21.12 -6.73 16.10
CA VAL A 181 20.14 -6.16 17.03
C VAL A 181 20.25 -4.63 17.07
N LEU A 182 21.48 -4.09 17.14
CA LEU A 182 21.71 -2.64 17.13
C LEU A 182 21.19 -1.99 15.85
N VAL A 183 21.49 -2.58 14.68
CA VAL A 183 21.01 -2.10 13.37
C VAL A 183 19.48 -2.10 13.31
N MET A 184 18.84 -3.18 13.72
CA MET A 184 17.38 -3.26 13.68
C MET A 184 16.69 -2.36 14.71
N THR A 185 17.33 -2.13 15.87
CA THR A 185 16.84 -1.14 16.85
C THR A 185 16.93 0.28 16.27
N GLY A 186 18.06 0.64 15.67
CA GLY A 186 18.25 1.93 15.00
C GLY A 186 17.25 2.11 13.84
N TRP A 187 17.04 1.06 13.05
CA TRP A 187 16.04 1.07 11.98
C TRP A 187 14.62 1.32 12.51
N ARG A 188 14.22 0.68 13.61
CA ARG A 188 12.90 0.91 14.23
C ARG A 188 12.72 2.34 14.74
N LEU A 189 13.78 2.95 15.28
CA LEU A 189 13.75 4.35 15.70
C LEU A 189 13.59 5.29 14.49
N LEU A 190 14.29 5.03 13.41
CA LEU A 190 14.13 5.78 12.15
C LEU A 190 12.72 5.60 11.56
N LEU A 191 12.20 4.37 11.55
CA LEU A 191 10.83 4.09 11.13
C LEU A 191 9.81 4.86 11.97
N LEU A 192 9.98 4.88 13.31
CA LEU A 192 9.11 5.65 14.19
C LEU A 192 9.14 7.14 13.82
N GLY A 193 10.33 7.72 13.67
CA GLY A 193 10.51 9.12 13.26
C GLY A 193 9.82 9.43 11.93
N ALA A 194 10.08 8.62 10.90
CA ALA A 194 9.46 8.76 9.58
C ALA A 194 7.93 8.61 9.66
N THR A 195 7.44 7.64 10.41
CA THR A 195 6.00 7.41 10.58
C THR A 195 5.32 8.58 11.29
N VAL A 196 5.97 9.19 12.29
CA VAL A 196 5.45 10.41 12.95
C VAL A 196 5.37 11.56 11.97
N VAL A 197 6.39 11.78 11.14
CA VAL A 197 6.38 12.81 10.09
C VAL A 197 5.23 12.57 9.11
N VAL A 198 5.07 11.35 8.60
CA VAL A 198 3.97 11.00 7.69
C VAL A 198 2.61 11.17 8.35
N ALA A 199 2.44 10.69 9.59
CA ALA A 199 1.19 10.86 10.34
C ALA A 199 0.83 12.33 10.57
N TRP A 200 1.81 13.21 10.66
CA TRP A 200 1.59 14.64 10.80
C TRP A 200 1.27 15.30 9.47
N ASP A 201 2.06 15.03 8.46
CA ASP A 201 1.96 15.61 7.12
C ASP A 201 0.66 15.18 6.39
N HIS A 202 0.27 13.91 6.52
CA HIS A 202 -0.95 13.35 5.93
C HIS A 202 -2.15 13.28 6.91
N GLY A 203 -2.01 13.90 8.08
CA GLY A 203 -2.95 13.71 9.20
C GLY A 203 -4.38 14.18 8.98
N SER A 204 -4.65 15.12 8.05
CA SER A 204 -6.01 15.47 7.63
C SER A 204 -6.62 14.37 6.77
N ALA A 205 -5.90 13.87 5.78
CA ALA A 205 -6.34 12.75 4.96
C ALA A 205 -6.59 11.49 5.79
N LEU A 206 -5.67 11.14 6.69
CA LEU A 206 -5.84 10.00 7.58
C LEU A 206 -7.10 10.09 8.44
N ARG A 207 -7.44 11.30 8.94
CA ARG A 207 -8.70 11.51 9.69
C ARG A 207 -9.92 11.32 8.83
N ASP A 208 -9.90 11.86 7.61
CA ASP A 208 -11.02 11.73 6.66
C ASP A 208 -11.24 10.25 6.27
N LEU A 209 -10.18 9.45 6.29
CA LEU A 209 -10.20 7.99 6.11
C LEU A 209 -10.55 7.20 7.39
N GLY A 210 -10.94 7.88 8.49
CA GLY A 210 -11.28 7.22 9.75
C GLY A 210 -10.09 6.67 10.54
N LEU A 211 -8.83 7.04 10.17
CA LEU A 211 -7.62 6.55 10.82
C LEU A 211 -6.91 7.65 11.63
N PRO A 212 -7.08 7.69 12.96
CA PRO A 212 -6.35 8.63 13.81
C PRO A 212 -4.83 8.45 13.72
N ARG A 213 -4.06 9.55 13.76
CA ARG A 213 -2.59 9.54 13.68
C ARG A 213 -1.94 8.53 14.62
N ARG A 214 -2.37 8.50 15.90
CA ARG A 214 -1.83 7.57 16.90
C ARG A 214 -2.05 6.11 16.53
N ARG A 215 -3.20 5.77 15.93
CA ARG A 215 -3.49 4.42 15.45
C ARG A 215 -2.63 4.09 14.24
N PHE A 216 -2.48 5.01 13.29
CA PHE A 216 -1.56 4.83 12.16
C PHE A 216 -0.13 4.51 12.64
N ILE A 217 0.42 5.31 13.58
CA ILE A 217 1.75 5.09 14.14
C ILE A 217 1.83 3.72 14.85
N ALA A 218 0.86 3.39 15.68
CA ALA A 218 0.85 2.12 16.41
C ALA A 218 0.78 0.92 15.46
N ASP A 219 -0.02 1.00 14.39
CA ASP A 219 -0.16 -0.07 13.40
C ASP A 219 1.14 -0.28 12.61
N VAL A 220 1.77 0.80 12.11
CA VAL A 220 3.09 0.73 11.44
C VAL A 220 4.15 0.12 12.36
N MET A 221 4.21 0.56 13.63
CA MET A 221 5.17 0.03 14.59
C MET A 221 4.91 -1.43 14.97
N ARG A 222 3.67 -1.88 14.92
CA ARG A 222 3.32 -3.30 15.10
C ARG A 222 3.85 -4.13 13.93
N SER A 223 3.58 -3.71 12.68
CA SER A 223 4.10 -4.37 11.47
C SER A 223 5.62 -4.42 11.43
N SER A 224 6.31 -3.45 12.04
CA SER A 224 7.78 -3.48 12.11
C SER A 224 8.33 -4.66 12.92
N SER A 225 7.55 -5.21 13.82
CA SER A 225 7.97 -6.38 14.63
C SER A 225 8.03 -7.64 13.76
N ASP A 226 7.10 -7.78 12.80
CA ASP A 226 7.08 -8.90 11.85
C ASP A 226 8.28 -8.78 10.89
N VAL A 227 8.55 -7.58 10.39
CA VAL A 227 9.73 -7.29 9.54
C VAL A 227 11.04 -7.65 10.27
N VAL A 228 11.18 -7.27 11.55
CA VAL A 228 12.35 -7.61 12.34
C VAL A 228 12.47 -9.13 12.53
N ALA A 229 11.35 -9.81 12.81
CA ALA A 229 11.31 -11.25 12.98
C ALA A 229 11.67 -12.00 11.65
N ASP A 230 11.30 -11.43 10.52
CA ASP A 230 11.62 -11.99 9.21
C ASP A 230 13.09 -11.78 8.81
N ILE A 231 13.70 -10.67 9.20
CA ILE A 231 15.10 -10.34 8.88
C ILE A 231 16.06 -11.05 9.84
N LEU A 232 15.76 -11.08 11.14
CA LEU A 232 16.62 -11.72 12.12
C LEU A 232 16.39 -13.24 12.13
N PRO A 233 17.45 -14.08 12.01
CA PRO A 233 17.28 -15.51 12.14
C PRO A 233 16.76 -15.82 13.55
N LYS A 234 15.76 -16.68 13.63
CA LYS A 234 15.29 -17.22 14.89
C LYS A 234 16.48 -17.95 15.55
N SER A 235 16.80 -17.57 16.79
CA SER A 235 17.81 -18.29 17.58
C SER A 235 17.47 -19.80 17.58
N PRO A 236 18.46 -20.71 17.47
CA PRO A 236 18.22 -22.15 17.48
C PRO A 236 17.92 -22.67 18.90
N CYS A 237 17.11 -21.98 19.68
CA CYS A 237 16.61 -22.45 20.97
C CYS A 237 15.11 -22.72 20.85
N GLY A 238 14.77 -23.99 20.65
CA GLY A 238 13.42 -24.54 20.71
C GLY A 238 12.87 -24.87 19.32
N GLU A 239 13.15 -26.09 18.86
CA GLU A 239 12.33 -26.74 17.85
C GLU A 239 10.87 -26.75 18.36
N LEU A 240 10.06 -25.83 17.86
CA LEU A 240 8.62 -26.00 17.88
C LEU A 240 8.23 -26.94 16.74
N PRO A 241 7.26 -27.84 16.95
CA PRO A 241 6.90 -28.90 16.00
C PRO A 241 6.48 -28.32 14.64
N PRO A 242 6.65 -29.06 13.53
CA PRO A 242 6.31 -28.64 12.18
C PRO A 242 4.80 -28.38 12.09
N GLY A 243 4.41 -27.12 12.05
CA GLY A 243 3.00 -26.70 11.98
C GLY A 243 2.76 -25.22 12.23
N ALA A 244 3.73 -24.47 12.75
CA ALA A 244 3.58 -23.02 12.91
C ALA A 244 3.81 -22.34 11.57
N GLY A 245 2.74 -22.12 10.83
CA GLY A 245 2.72 -21.40 9.56
C GLY A 245 3.20 -19.97 9.71
N LEU A 246 3.78 -19.48 8.64
CA LEU A 246 4.22 -18.09 8.42
C LEU A 246 3.25 -17.07 8.99
N GLY A 247 3.83 -16.10 9.67
CA GLY A 247 3.18 -15.09 10.48
C GLY A 247 1.89 -14.52 9.92
N SER A 248 0.93 -14.57 10.78
CA SER A 248 -0.44 -14.08 10.68
C SER A 248 -0.58 -12.56 10.55
N TRP A 249 0.14 -11.92 9.62
CA TRP A 249 -0.17 -10.51 9.33
C TRP A 249 -1.48 -10.35 8.54
N GLU A 250 -2.08 -11.47 8.11
CA GLU A 250 -3.40 -11.50 7.47
C GLU A 250 -4.60 -11.66 8.44
N THR A 251 -4.39 -12.04 9.73
CA THR A 251 -5.52 -12.54 10.54
C THR A 251 -5.85 -11.78 11.83
N THR A 252 -5.31 -10.60 12.08
CA THR A 252 -5.62 -9.88 13.34
C THR A 252 -6.89 -9.01 13.30
N ASP A 253 -7.67 -9.00 12.21
CA ASP A 253 -8.93 -8.22 12.14
C ASP A 253 -10.22 -9.08 12.28
N ALA A 254 -10.15 -10.37 12.65
CA ALA A 254 -11.33 -11.24 12.72
C ALA A 254 -11.79 -11.62 14.14
N ALA A 255 -11.28 -11.02 15.20
CA ALA A 255 -11.61 -11.42 16.57
C ALA A 255 -11.94 -10.25 17.51
N GLU A 256 -12.85 -9.38 17.10
CA GLU A 256 -13.64 -8.53 18.03
C GLU A 256 -15.05 -8.32 17.46
N GLY A 257 -15.75 -9.42 17.27
CA GLY A 257 -17.20 -9.46 17.15
C GLY A 257 -17.77 -10.05 18.42
N ALA A 258 -18.01 -9.19 19.41
CA ALA A 258 -18.70 -9.56 20.64
C ALA A 258 -20.05 -10.19 20.32
N GLY A 259 -20.30 -11.33 20.91
CA GLY A 259 -21.55 -12.06 20.83
C GLY A 259 -22.76 -11.21 21.22
N VAL A 260 -23.67 -11.03 20.27
CA VAL A 260 -25.02 -10.60 20.52
C VAL A 260 -25.84 -11.88 20.73
N PRO A 261 -26.51 -12.05 21.87
CA PRO A 261 -27.39 -13.21 22.09
C PRO A 261 -28.60 -13.14 21.15
N ALA A 262 -28.94 -14.26 20.56
CA ALA A 262 -30.10 -14.41 19.71
C ALA A 262 -31.38 -14.09 20.46
N PRO A 263 -32.34 -13.33 19.92
CA PRO A 263 -33.68 -13.26 20.49
C PRO A 263 -34.51 -14.45 20.06
N ASP A 264 -35.22 -14.92 21.05
CA ASP A 264 -36.20 -16.01 21.07
C ASP A 264 -37.29 -15.86 20.00
N ARG A 265 -37.71 -16.99 19.43
CA ARG A 265 -38.84 -17.08 18.51
C ARG A 265 -40.16 -17.05 19.27
N ALA A 266 -40.96 -16.04 19.02
CA ALA A 266 -42.42 -16.20 19.15
C ALA A 266 -43.17 -15.11 18.35
N GLY A 267 -43.95 -15.55 17.38
CA GLY A 267 -45.32 -15.11 17.15
C GLY A 267 -45.58 -13.88 16.26
N GLY A 268 -46.20 -14.11 15.12
CA GLY A 268 -47.24 -13.19 14.63
C GLY A 268 -47.01 -12.49 13.31
N VAL A 269 -47.47 -13.13 12.23
CA VAL A 269 -47.77 -12.47 10.95
C VAL A 269 -49.03 -11.61 11.11
N PRO A 270 -49.06 -10.39 10.57
CA PRO A 270 -50.22 -10.01 9.79
C PRO A 270 -49.92 -9.46 8.41
N ARG A 271 -50.88 -9.74 7.56
CA ARG A 271 -50.98 -9.50 6.11
C ARG A 271 -51.01 -8.03 5.72
N ARG A 272 -50.53 -7.80 4.47
CA ARG A 272 -50.70 -6.60 3.64
C ARG A 272 -52.18 -6.19 3.49
N PRO A 273 -52.38 -4.92 3.07
CA PRO A 273 -53.19 -4.72 1.88
C PRO A 273 -52.44 -3.99 0.76
N ALA A 274 -52.78 -4.39 -0.48
CA ALA A 274 -52.47 -3.74 -1.73
C ALA A 274 -53.47 -2.63 -1.99
N VAL A 275 -53.05 -1.60 -2.72
CA VAL A 275 -53.81 -0.67 -3.58
C VAL A 275 -52.77 0.40 -3.99
N GLY A 276 -52.56 0.88 -5.19
CA GLY A 276 -53.31 0.83 -6.41
C GLY A 276 -52.50 1.70 -7.40
N THR A 277 -52.59 1.32 -8.63
CA THR A 277 -52.09 2.00 -9.81
C THR A 277 -52.72 3.38 -10.03
N ALA A 278 -51.95 4.38 -10.48
CA ALA A 278 -52.49 5.46 -11.29
C ALA A 278 -51.40 5.94 -12.25
N ALA A 279 -51.69 5.77 -13.50
CA ALA A 279 -51.06 6.40 -14.65
C ALA A 279 -51.70 7.80 -14.90
N ALA A 280 -50.92 8.73 -15.41
CA ALA A 280 -51.33 9.65 -16.52
C ALA A 280 -50.28 10.75 -16.74
N HIS A 281 -49.79 10.80 -17.93
CA HIS A 281 -49.84 11.88 -18.92
C HIS A 281 -49.15 13.22 -18.60
N GLY A 282 -48.12 13.56 -19.34
CA GLY A 282 -48.25 14.49 -20.49
C GLY A 282 -47.36 15.72 -20.32
N ALA A 283 -46.46 15.95 -21.20
CA ALA A 283 -46.43 17.06 -22.14
C ALA A 283 -44.98 17.42 -22.57
N ARG A 284 -44.80 17.39 -23.85
CA ARG A 284 -43.66 17.93 -24.61
C ARG A 284 -43.63 19.46 -24.45
N GLN A 285 -42.43 20.03 -24.34
CA GLN A 285 -42.19 21.31 -25.00
C GLN A 285 -40.75 21.41 -25.48
N SER A 286 -40.62 21.55 -26.78
CA SER A 286 -39.48 21.93 -27.55
C SER A 286 -39.11 23.39 -27.32
N GLY A 287 -37.83 23.68 -27.11
CA GLY A 287 -37.28 25.03 -27.10
C GLY A 287 -35.94 25.05 -27.83
N ARG A 288 -35.96 25.32 -29.15
CA ARG A 288 -34.82 25.76 -29.96
C ARG A 288 -34.40 27.17 -29.51
N VAL A 289 -33.13 27.39 -29.24
CA VAL A 289 -32.54 28.73 -29.39
C VAL A 289 -31.15 28.63 -29.96
N ARG A 290 -31.00 29.32 -31.01
CA ARG A 290 -30.00 29.70 -32.00
C ARG A 290 -28.56 29.94 -31.47
N LEU A 291 -27.67 29.54 -32.36
CA LEU A 291 -26.30 30.08 -32.50
C LEU A 291 -26.35 31.59 -32.80
N SER A 292 -25.41 32.33 -32.22
CA SER A 292 -24.87 33.57 -32.82
C SER A 292 -23.37 33.67 -32.51
N ASP A 293 -22.62 33.84 -33.60
CA ASP A 293 -21.22 34.18 -33.70
C ASP A 293 -20.85 35.47 -32.93
N ARG A 294 -19.75 35.46 -32.20
CA ARG A 294 -18.62 36.39 -32.37
C ARG A 294 -17.40 35.86 -31.62
#